data_8cad9b1cdb661076954f72a3febb654c
#
_entry.id   8cad9b1cdb661076954f72a3febb654c
#
_cell.length_a   1.000
_cell.length_b   1.000
_cell.length_c   1.000
_cell.angle_alpha   90.00
_cell.angle_beta   90.00
_cell.angle_gamma   90.00
#
_symmetry.space_group_name_H-M   'P 1'
#
loop_
_entity.id
_entity.type
_entity.pdbx_description
1 polymer ?
#
loop_
_entity_poly.entity_id
_entity_poly.type
_entity_poly.pdbx_seq_one_letter_code
_entity_poly.pdbx_strand_id
1 'polypeptide(L)'
;MFDGSYFGESQGEPRYQELPDAKQSDIEGAVDFLCSLPYVDSERIGGLGICGSGSYMSVAGVKELRLKAIAAIVPAISDISQSPMMGFFAPADEVEAAKAAYESGEGEMMYLDFMPRAFDEGAAYYYTSRGNRLGWTNRVVAWSQLELVKYNVTDIMKDMQKPYLVVTGENAWSRPSSQEIFDAAPTVDKEMAVIPVASHFDMYDLAPFVDQGFDKKKCTQR
;
A
#
# COMPACT_ATOMS: atom_id res chain seq x y z
N MET A 1 -9.80 12.01 -8.80
CA MET A 1 -8.46 11.65 -8.28
C MET A 1 -8.23 12.53 -7.06
N PHE A 2 -7.64 12.02 -6.00
CA PHE A 2 -7.28 12.78 -4.80
C PHE A 2 -5.90 12.30 -4.31
N ASP A 3 -5.22 13.16 -3.56
CA ASP A 3 -4.02 12.77 -2.83
C ASP A 3 -4.40 12.23 -1.45
N GLY A 4 -3.64 11.28 -0.93
CA GLY A 4 -3.81 10.85 0.45
C GLY A 4 -3.47 11.96 1.45
N SER A 5 -4.06 11.90 2.64
CA SER A 5 -3.76 12.83 3.74
C SER A 5 -2.25 12.99 3.94
N TYR A 6 -1.80 14.19 4.24
CA TYR A 6 -0.40 14.61 4.40
C TYR A 6 0.42 14.72 3.11
N PHE A 7 -0.11 14.34 1.94
CA PHE A 7 0.59 14.36 0.64
C PHE A 7 -0.11 15.29 -0.36
N GLY A 8 0.65 15.69 -1.40
CA GLY A 8 0.13 16.46 -2.52
C GLY A 8 -0.64 17.71 -2.09
N GLU A 9 -1.87 17.87 -2.62
CA GLU A 9 -2.77 18.99 -2.32
C GLU A 9 -3.68 18.72 -1.11
N SER A 10 -3.72 17.47 -0.59
CA SER A 10 -4.49 17.13 0.60
C SER A 10 -3.90 17.73 1.87
N GLN A 11 -4.74 17.96 2.87
CA GLN A 11 -4.34 18.54 4.15
C GLN A 11 -3.63 17.53 5.06
N GLY A 12 -3.12 18.03 6.19
CA GLY A 12 -2.44 17.28 7.23
C GLY A 12 -1.04 17.81 7.50
N GLU A 13 -0.72 17.98 8.77
CA GLU A 13 0.60 18.40 9.26
C GLU A 13 1.09 17.44 10.35
N PRO A 14 2.41 17.23 10.44
CA PRO A 14 3.42 17.63 9.45
C PRO A 14 3.23 16.93 8.10
N ARG A 15 3.66 17.58 7.02
CA ARG A 15 3.57 17.01 5.67
C ARG A 15 4.41 15.75 5.54
N TYR A 16 4.00 14.87 4.63
CA TYR A 16 4.69 13.61 4.30
C TYR A 16 4.67 12.57 5.41
N GLN A 17 3.63 12.53 6.23
CA GLN A 17 3.41 11.42 7.15
C GLN A 17 2.75 10.22 6.45
N GLU A 18 3.34 9.06 6.62
CA GLU A 18 2.75 7.78 6.19
C GLU A 18 2.16 7.09 7.42
N LEU A 19 0.84 7.22 7.57
CA LEU A 19 0.10 6.69 8.72
C LEU A 19 -0.95 5.68 8.25
N PRO A 20 -0.88 4.40 8.66
CA PRO A 20 -1.84 3.38 8.26
C PRO A 20 -3.30 3.76 8.53
N ASP A 21 -3.61 4.35 9.69
CA ASP A 21 -4.98 4.76 10.04
C ASP A 21 -5.47 5.91 9.16
N ALA A 22 -4.60 6.86 8.81
CA ALA A 22 -4.97 7.92 7.87
C ALA A 22 -5.28 7.35 6.47
N LYS A 23 -4.50 6.36 6.02
CA LYS A 23 -4.78 5.67 4.74
C LYS A 23 -6.11 4.93 4.76
N GLN A 24 -6.49 4.31 5.89
CA GLN A 24 -7.82 3.71 6.03
C GLN A 24 -8.92 4.77 5.96
N SER A 25 -8.79 5.88 6.68
CA SER A 25 -9.76 6.99 6.63
C SER A 25 -9.88 7.62 5.25
N ASP A 26 -8.76 7.75 4.52
CA ASP A 26 -8.76 8.24 3.14
C ASP A 26 -9.56 7.31 2.20
N ILE A 27 -9.41 5.99 2.36
CA ILE A 27 -10.16 4.99 1.59
C ILE A 27 -11.65 5.06 1.94
N GLU A 28 -12.01 5.15 3.22
CA GLU A 28 -13.39 5.30 3.69
C GLU A 28 -14.03 6.58 3.11
N GLY A 29 -13.31 7.71 3.17
CA GLY A 29 -13.76 8.98 2.58
C GLY A 29 -13.94 8.90 1.06
N ALA A 30 -13.09 8.15 0.36
CA ALA A 30 -13.25 7.91 -1.07
C ALA A 30 -14.51 7.07 -1.37
N VAL A 31 -14.81 6.06 -0.54
CA VAL A 31 -16.03 5.26 -0.66
C VAL A 31 -17.27 6.11 -0.36
N ASP A 32 -17.23 6.97 0.67
CA ASP A 32 -18.30 7.94 0.97
C ASP A 32 -18.60 8.82 -0.23
N PHE A 33 -17.55 9.39 -0.82
CA PHE A 33 -17.70 10.21 -2.02
C PHE A 33 -18.33 9.43 -3.16
N LEU A 34 -17.85 8.21 -3.46
CA LEU A 34 -18.41 7.39 -4.53
C LEU A 34 -19.89 7.08 -4.29
N CYS A 35 -20.28 6.74 -3.05
CA CYS A 35 -21.67 6.46 -2.70
C CYS A 35 -22.57 7.70 -2.83
N SER A 36 -22.05 8.91 -2.77
CA SER A 36 -22.81 10.15 -2.95
C SER A 36 -23.12 10.47 -4.42
N LEU A 37 -22.47 9.80 -5.36
CA LEU A 37 -22.63 10.09 -6.79
C LEU A 37 -23.83 9.33 -7.37
N PRO A 38 -24.77 10.01 -8.06
CA PRO A 38 -26.03 9.41 -8.51
C PRO A 38 -25.87 8.35 -9.62
N TYR A 39 -24.69 8.27 -10.24
CA TYR A 39 -24.36 7.31 -11.31
C TYR A 39 -23.46 6.16 -10.82
N VAL A 40 -23.14 6.09 -9.52
CA VAL A 40 -22.38 4.98 -8.91
C VAL A 40 -23.37 4.03 -8.23
N ASP A 41 -23.24 2.76 -8.54
CA ASP A 41 -23.95 1.71 -7.83
C ASP A 41 -23.21 1.37 -6.54
N SER A 42 -23.70 1.84 -5.41
CA SER A 42 -23.09 1.65 -4.08
C SER A 42 -23.00 0.17 -3.65
N GLU A 43 -23.82 -0.71 -4.26
CA GLU A 43 -23.78 -2.14 -3.98
C GLU A 43 -22.73 -2.89 -4.83
N ARG A 44 -21.98 -2.18 -5.68
CA ARG A 44 -21.02 -2.76 -6.60
C ARG A 44 -19.67 -2.06 -6.60
N ILE A 45 -19.24 -1.53 -5.46
CA ILE A 45 -17.93 -0.90 -5.29
C ILE A 45 -16.91 -1.97 -4.94
N GLY A 46 -15.84 -2.06 -5.73
CA GLY A 46 -14.67 -2.88 -5.44
C GLY A 46 -13.44 -2.04 -5.12
N GLY A 47 -12.49 -2.61 -4.39
CA GLY A 47 -11.21 -1.98 -4.06
C GLY A 47 -10.05 -2.61 -4.83
N LEU A 48 -9.15 -1.77 -5.38
CA LEU A 48 -7.89 -2.23 -5.95
C LEU A 48 -6.75 -1.39 -5.38
N GLY A 49 -5.73 -2.06 -4.86
CA GLY A 49 -4.53 -1.43 -4.36
C GLY A 49 -3.26 -2.02 -4.98
N ILE A 50 -2.19 -1.23 -5.05
CA ILE A 50 -0.89 -1.64 -5.63
C ILE A 50 0.20 -1.35 -4.60
N CYS A 51 1.17 -2.26 -4.41
CA CYS A 51 2.28 -2.13 -3.47
C CYS A 51 1.81 -1.95 -2.01
N GLY A 52 2.29 -0.93 -1.30
CA GLY A 52 1.81 -0.55 0.02
C GLY A 52 0.29 -0.33 0.05
N SER A 53 -0.25 0.32 -1.00
CA SER A 53 -1.71 0.49 -1.12
C SER A 53 -2.45 -0.82 -1.36
N GLY A 54 -1.80 -1.87 -1.89
CA GLY A 54 -2.36 -3.21 -1.95
C GLY A 54 -2.62 -3.77 -0.56
N SER A 55 -1.71 -3.53 0.37
CA SER A 55 -1.84 -3.92 1.77
C SER A 55 -2.92 -3.09 2.49
N TYR A 56 -2.93 -1.76 2.30
CA TYR A 56 -3.97 -0.88 2.87
C TYR A 56 -5.36 -1.22 2.34
N MET A 57 -5.49 -1.49 1.05
CA MET A 57 -6.76 -1.87 0.44
C MET A 57 -7.25 -3.25 0.94
N SER A 58 -6.33 -4.18 1.21
CA SER A 58 -6.66 -5.47 1.82
C SER A 58 -7.29 -5.27 3.20
N VAL A 59 -6.70 -4.42 4.03
CA VAL A 59 -7.26 -4.05 5.35
C VAL A 59 -8.59 -3.31 5.22
N ALA A 60 -8.70 -2.37 4.27
CA ALA A 60 -9.98 -1.70 3.98
C ALA A 60 -11.05 -2.72 3.56
N GLY A 61 -10.68 -3.77 2.84
CA GLY A 61 -11.57 -4.88 2.51
C GLY A 61 -12.19 -5.57 3.73
N VAL A 62 -11.46 -5.64 4.83
CA VAL A 62 -12.00 -6.15 6.09
C VAL A 62 -12.91 -5.13 6.78
N LYS A 63 -12.47 -3.89 6.89
CA LYS A 63 -13.10 -2.85 7.71
C LYS A 63 -14.29 -2.14 7.02
N GLU A 64 -14.18 -1.85 5.72
CA GLU A 64 -15.17 -1.08 4.97
C GLU A 64 -16.20 -2.01 4.30
N LEU A 65 -17.38 -2.09 4.88
CA LEU A 65 -18.44 -3.05 4.47
C LEU A 65 -19.04 -2.79 3.09
N ARG A 66 -18.90 -1.59 2.57
CA ARG A 66 -19.41 -1.21 1.23
C ARG A 66 -18.52 -1.71 0.10
N LEU A 67 -17.24 -2.00 0.37
CA LEU A 67 -16.39 -2.70 -0.59
C LEU A 67 -16.85 -4.15 -0.72
N LYS A 68 -17.14 -4.61 -1.93
CA LYS A 68 -17.71 -5.95 -2.19
C LYS A 68 -16.68 -6.98 -2.66
N ALA A 69 -15.58 -6.54 -3.24
CA ALA A 69 -14.46 -7.38 -3.64
C ALA A 69 -13.15 -6.58 -3.59
N ILE A 70 -12.05 -7.26 -3.34
CA ILE A 70 -10.73 -6.64 -3.22
C ILE A 70 -9.73 -7.29 -4.16
N ALA A 71 -8.94 -6.45 -4.82
CA ALA A 71 -7.76 -6.87 -5.58
C ALA A 71 -6.50 -6.17 -5.05
N ALA A 72 -5.48 -6.93 -4.72
CA ALA A 72 -4.19 -6.44 -4.28
C ALA A 72 -3.10 -6.86 -5.29
N ILE A 73 -2.45 -5.88 -5.89
CA ILE A 73 -1.38 -6.10 -6.85
C ILE A 73 -0.05 -5.89 -6.14
N VAL A 74 0.80 -6.91 -6.12
CA VAL A 74 2.10 -6.93 -5.43
C VAL A 74 2.04 -6.29 -4.03
N PRO A 75 1.07 -6.67 -3.15
CA PRO A 75 1.00 -6.09 -1.82
C PRO A 75 2.31 -6.28 -1.06
N ALA A 76 2.84 -5.19 -0.47
CA ALA A 76 4.22 -5.14 -0.02
C ALA A 76 4.37 -5.12 1.51
N ILE A 77 3.30 -4.89 2.25
CA ILE A 77 3.31 -4.79 3.71
C ILE A 77 2.41 -5.89 4.28
N SER A 78 3.01 -6.96 4.81
CA SER A 78 2.32 -8.00 5.58
C SER A 78 2.47 -7.74 7.09
N ASP A 79 3.67 -7.94 7.59
CA ASP A 79 4.18 -7.50 8.87
C ASP A 79 5.50 -6.78 8.60
N ILE A 80 5.52 -5.45 8.72
CA ILE A 80 6.69 -4.68 8.33
C ILE A 80 7.91 -4.98 9.20
N SER A 81 7.67 -5.43 10.45
CA SER A 81 8.75 -5.82 11.37
C SER A 81 9.57 -7.02 10.86
N GLN A 82 9.01 -7.80 9.95
CA GLN A 82 9.64 -8.96 9.31
C GLN A 82 10.08 -8.66 7.86
N SER A 83 9.81 -7.46 7.37
CA SER A 83 10.08 -7.08 5.98
C SER A 83 11.54 -6.68 5.76
N PRO A 84 12.12 -6.96 4.58
CA PRO A 84 13.39 -6.36 4.16
C PRO A 84 13.41 -4.82 4.21
N MET A 85 12.24 -4.18 4.16
CA MET A 85 12.09 -2.73 4.31
C MET A 85 12.57 -2.19 5.65
N MET A 86 12.66 -3.04 6.69
CA MET A 86 13.26 -2.64 7.97
C MET A 86 14.70 -2.13 7.82
N GLY A 87 15.44 -2.60 6.81
CA GLY A 87 16.78 -2.08 6.52
C GLY A 87 16.82 -0.63 6.02
N PHE A 88 15.68 -0.03 5.72
CA PHE A 88 15.55 1.37 5.32
C PHE A 88 15.14 2.30 6.47
N PHE A 89 14.81 1.73 7.63
CA PHE A 89 14.37 2.49 8.79
C PHE A 89 15.57 2.96 9.61
N ALA A 90 15.44 4.15 10.19
CA ALA A 90 16.39 4.66 11.16
C ALA A 90 16.21 3.96 12.53
N PRO A 91 17.22 3.97 13.43
CA PRO A 91 17.06 3.48 14.80
C PRO A 91 15.86 4.15 15.50
N ALA A 92 15.04 3.34 16.20
CA ALA A 92 13.79 3.82 16.77
C ALA A 92 14.00 4.93 17.83
N ASP A 93 15.03 4.79 18.65
CA ASP A 93 15.41 5.78 19.68
C ASP A 93 15.85 7.12 19.07
N GLU A 94 16.53 7.09 17.94
CA GLU A 94 16.93 8.29 17.19
C GLU A 94 15.69 9.01 16.63
N VAL A 95 14.75 8.25 16.09
CA VAL A 95 13.48 8.78 15.54
C VAL A 95 12.57 9.33 16.63
N GLU A 96 12.47 8.65 17.78
CA GLU A 96 11.70 9.12 18.94
C GLU A 96 12.28 10.41 19.49
N ALA A 97 13.62 10.51 19.60
CA ALA A 97 14.30 11.73 20.03
C ALA A 97 14.07 12.90 19.05
N ALA A 98 14.16 12.62 17.74
CA ALA A 98 13.91 13.64 16.70
C ALA A 98 12.45 14.12 16.73
N LYS A 99 11.48 13.22 16.94
CA LYS A 99 10.07 13.58 17.11
C LYS A 99 9.85 14.47 18.32
N ALA A 100 10.39 14.09 19.48
CA ALA A 100 10.26 14.86 20.71
C ALA A 100 10.88 16.26 20.58
N ALA A 101 12.06 16.38 19.96
CA ALA A 101 12.71 17.67 19.71
C ALA A 101 11.88 18.55 18.77
N TYR A 102 11.29 17.99 17.73
CA TYR A 102 10.39 18.71 16.83
C TYR A 102 9.12 19.21 17.56
N GLU A 103 8.47 18.34 18.34
CA GLU A 103 7.25 18.66 19.08
C GLU A 103 7.47 19.72 20.18
N SER A 104 8.69 19.79 20.76
CA SER A 104 9.07 20.85 21.72
C SER A 104 9.50 22.16 21.04
N GLY A 105 9.66 22.18 19.73
CA GLY A 105 10.16 23.33 18.97
C GLY A 105 11.68 23.53 19.05
N GLU A 106 12.42 22.55 19.56
CA GLU A 106 13.88 22.57 19.71
C GLU A 106 14.63 21.90 18.55
N GLY A 107 13.90 21.17 17.67
CA GLY A 107 14.49 20.42 16.57
C GLY A 107 13.76 20.64 15.22
N GLU A 108 14.46 20.24 14.17
CA GLU A 108 13.91 20.26 12.81
C GLU A 108 13.21 18.95 12.45
N MET A 109 12.41 18.98 11.39
CA MET A 109 11.74 17.80 10.84
C MET A 109 12.76 16.80 10.30
N MET A 110 12.76 15.58 10.84
CA MET A 110 13.55 14.46 10.31
C MET A 110 12.79 13.76 9.19
N TYR A 111 13.41 13.62 8.04
CA TYR A 111 12.87 12.90 6.90
C TYR A 111 13.73 11.69 6.53
N LEU A 112 13.07 10.67 6.03
CA LEU A 112 13.69 9.51 5.39
C LEU A 112 13.34 9.50 3.90
N ASP A 113 14.15 8.80 3.12
CA ASP A 113 13.80 8.47 1.74
C ASP A 113 12.71 7.38 1.74
N PHE A 114 11.58 7.66 1.09
CA PHE A 114 10.54 6.66 0.90
C PHE A 114 11.07 5.47 0.07
N MET A 115 11.87 5.75 -0.95
CA MET A 115 12.53 4.75 -1.78
C MET A 115 14.03 5.02 -1.80
N PRO A 116 14.84 4.28 -1.00
CA PRO A 116 16.28 4.47 -0.96
C PRO A 116 16.95 4.14 -2.29
N ARG A 117 17.96 4.94 -2.66
CA ARG A 117 18.74 4.69 -3.89
C ARG A 117 19.51 3.36 -3.85
N ALA A 118 19.82 2.85 -2.67
CA ALA A 118 20.47 1.57 -2.48
C ALA A 118 19.57 0.37 -2.80
N PHE A 119 18.27 0.57 -2.97
CA PHE A 119 17.36 -0.46 -3.43
C PHE A 119 17.24 -0.38 -4.95
N ASP A 120 18.06 -1.14 -5.65
CA ASP A 120 18.29 -1.05 -7.11
C ASP A 120 17.00 -1.13 -7.92
N GLU A 121 16.10 -2.09 -7.63
CA GLU A 121 14.84 -2.25 -8.37
C GLU A 121 13.91 -1.03 -8.18
N GLY A 122 13.78 -0.54 -6.95
CA GLY A 122 13.01 0.66 -6.64
C GLY A 122 13.61 1.91 -7.27
N ALA A 123 14.95 2.01 -7.24
CA ALA A 123 15.66 3.11 -7.87
C ALA A 123 15.48 3.12 -9.40
N ALA A 124 15.54 1.96 -10.04
CA ALA A 124 15.32 1.80 -11.48
C ALA A 124 13.90 2.21 -11.92
N TYR A 125 12.93 2.17 -11.02
CA TYR A 125 11.58 2.67 -11.28
C TYR A 125 11.46 4.17 -10.92
N TYR A 126 11.61 4.53 -9.65
CA TYR A 126 11.25 5.86 -9.14
C TYR A 126 12.21 7.00 -9.55
N TYR A 127 13.49 6.70 -9.85
CA TYR A 127 14.46 7.73 -10.28
C TYR A 127 14.62 7.82 -11.81
N THR A 128 13.78 7.13 -12.56
CA THR A 128 13.76 7.16 -14.02
C THR A 128 12.42 7.71 -14.52
N SER A 129 12.28 7.87 -15.83
CA SER A 129 11.04 8.32 -16.47
C SER A 129 9.85 7.36 -16.26
N ARG A 130 10.06 6.15 -15.76
CA ARG A 130 8.97 5.23 -15.44
C ARG A 130 8.14 5.74 -14.27
N GLY A 131 8.74 6.04 -13.12
CA GLY A 131 8.05 6.41 -11.88
C GLY A 131 8.23 7.87 -11.46
N ASN A 132 9.28 8.56 -11.95
CA ASN A 132 9.49 9.96 -11.62
C ASN A 132 8.49 10.85 -12.37
N ARG A 133 7.36 11.13 -11.75
CA ARG A 133 6.26 11.93 -12.31
C ARG A 133 6.06 13.20 -11.49
N LEU A 134 5.40 14.18 -12.11
CA LEU A 134 4.99 15.40 -11.41
C LEU A 134 4.12 15.04 -10.20
N GLY A 135 4.48 15.56 -9.05
CA GLY A 135 3.79 15.28 -7.78
C GLY A 135 4.41 14.15 -6.96
N TRP A 136 5.28 13.29 -7.53
CA TRP A 136 6.01 12.32 -6.71
C TRP A 136 7.09 13.00 -5.87
N THR A 137 7.17 12.61 -4.61
CA THR A 137 8.25 13.03 -3.70
C THR A 137 8.85 11.82 -2.98
N ASN A 138 10.18 11.76 -2.92
CA ASN A 138 10.90 10.71 -2.18
C ASN A 138 11.16 11.15 -0.73
N ARG A 139 10.09 11.44 -0.02
CA ARG A 139 10.19 11.97 1.33
C ARG A 139 9.08 11.43 2.21
N VAL A 140 9.44 10.95 3.39
CA VAL A 140 8.52 10.56 4.45
C VAL A 140 9.05 11.06 5.80
N VAL A 141 8.18 11.52 6.66
CA VAL A 141 8.54 11.91 8.02
C VAL A 141 9.01 10.67 8.78
N ALA A 142 10.19 10.76 9.43
CA ALA A 142 10.85 9.60 10.03
C ALA A 142 10.00 8.86 11.06
N TRP A 143 9.25 9.56 11.89
CA TRP A 143 8.39 8.90 12.89
C TRP A 143 7.14 8.21 12.33
N SER A 144 6.88 8.31 11.03
CA SER A 144 5.90 7.43 10.37
C SER A 144 6.26 5.94 10.55
N GLN A 145 7.56 5.63 10.61
CA GLN A 145 8.02 4.25 10.83
C GLN A 145 7.56 3.67 12.16
N LEU A 146 7.39 4.50 13.21
CA LEU A 146 6.95 4.05 14.53
C LEU A 146 5.52 3.48 14.51
N GLU A 147 4.69 3.97 13.59
CA GLU A 147 3.33 3.45 13.38
C GLU A 147 3.32 2.30 12.37
N LEU A 148 4.17 2.37 11.35
CA LEU A 148 4.29 1.31 10.35
C LEU A 148 4.77 -0.01 10.96
N VAL A 149 5.72 0.00 11.91
CA VAL A 149 6.20 -1.24 12.56
C VAL A 149 5.16 -1.93 13.44
N LYS A 150 4.11 -1.22 13.85
CA LYS A 150 2.98 -1.77 14.61
C LYS A 150 1.89 -2.33 13.69
N TYR A 151 1.96 -2.02 12.39
CA TYR A 151 0.92 -2.35 11.43
C TYR A 151 1.11 -3.77 10.90
N ASN A 152 0.36 -4.71 11.49
CA ASN A 152 0.35 -6.11 11.08
C ASN A 152 -0.90 -6.41 10.25
N VAL A 153 -0.73 -6.44 8.94
CA VAL A 153 -1.81 -6.69 7.97
C VAL A 153 -2.30 -8.14 8.06
N THR A 154 -1.40 -9.10 8.30
CA THR A 154 -1.77 -10.52 8.37
C THR A 154 -2.72 -10.82 9.52
N ASP A 155 -2.56 -10.14 10.66
CA ASP A 155 -3.48 -10.29 11.78
C ASP A 155 -4.90 -9.79 11.44
N ILE A 156 -5.00 -8.67 10.75
CA ILE A 156 -6.28 -8.09 10.33
C ILE A 156 -6.94 -8.97 9.26
N MET A 157 -6.15 -9.53 8.35
CA MET A 157 -6.66 -10.36 7.26
C MET A 157 -7.33 -11.66 7.70
N LYS A 158 -7.15 -12.10 8.94
CA LYS A 158 -7.87 -13.25 9.53
C LYS A 158 -9.40 -13.06 9.53
N ASP A 159 -9.87 -11.82 9.40
CA ASP A 159 -11.29 -11.48 9.34
C ASP A 159 -11.80 -11.22 7.91
N MET A 160 -10.99 -11.43 6.88
CA MET A 160 -11.38 -11.22 5.49
C MET A 160 -12.42 -12.26 5.03
N GLN A 161 -13.62 -11.80 4.70
CA GLN A 161 -14.73 -12.65 4.24
C GLN A 161 -15.15 -12.39 2.79
N LYS A 162 -14.57 -11.37 2.14
CA LYS A 162 -14.95 -10.94 0.79
C LYS A 162 -14.14 -11.66 -0.29
N PRO A 163 -14.63 -11.68 -1.54
CA PRO A 163 -13.83 -12.08 -2.69
C PRO A 163 -12.51 -11.34 -2.72
N TYR A 164 -11.40 -12.09 -2.79
CA TYR A 164 -10.06 -11.55 -2.65
C TYR A 164 -9.11 -12.07 -3.71
N LEU A 165 -8.57 -11.16 -4.52
CA LEU A 165 -7.57 -11.47 -5.54
C LEU A 165 -6.22 -10.87 -5.15
N VAL A 166 -5.17 -11.69 -5.15
CA VAL A 166 -3.78 -11.21 -5.11
C VAL A 166 -3.14 -11.49 -6.46
N VAL A 167 -2.50 -10.48 -7.03
CA VAL A 167 -1.66 -10.65 -8.23
C VAL A 167 -0.23 -10.27 -7.85
N THR A 168 0.73 -11.15 -8.09
CA THR A 168 2.13 -10.88 -7.78
C THR A 168 3.05 -11.36 -8.89
N GLY A 169 4.22 -10.75 -9.03
CA GLY A 169 5.26 -11.23 -9.92
C GLY A 169 6.02 -12.43 -9.32
N GLU A 170 6.44 -13.36 -10.16
CA GLU A 170 7.25 -14.51 -9.72
C GLU A 170 8.55 -14.05 -9.05
N ASN A 171 9.17 -12.98 -9.57
CA ASN A 171 10.42 -12.41 -9.07
C ASN A 171 10.20 -11.14 -8.23
N ALA A 172 8.96 -10.82 -7.86
CA ALA A 172 8.68 -9.64 -7.03
C ALA A 172 9.30 -9.81 -5.65
N TRP A 173 10.09 -8.82 -5.20
CA TRP A 173 10.65 -8.80 -3.85
C TRP A 173 9.58 -8.84 -2.75
N SER A 174 8.36 -8.33 -3.06
CA SER A 174 7.20 -8.35 -2.18
C SER A 174 6.40 -9.65 -2.22
N ARG A 175 6.82 -10.64 -3.02
CA ARG A 175 6.09 -11.92 -3.13
C ARG A 175 5.90 -12.64 -1.80
N PRO A 176 6.88 -12.68 -0.88
CA PRO A 176 6.65 -13.24 0.45
C PRO A 176 5.51 -12.55 1.20
N SER A 177 5.50 -11.22 1.25
CA SER A 177 4.41 -10.44 1.87
C SER A 177 3.06 -10.69 1.19
N SER A 178 3.04 -10.78 -0.14
CA SER A 178 1.84 -11.11 -0.92
C SER A 178 1.28 -12.48 -0.53
N GLN A 179 2.15 -13.47 -0.35
CA GLN A 179 1.77 -14.82 0.06
C GLN A 179 1.22 -14.85 1.49
N GLU A 180 1.89 -14.18 2.43
CA GLU A 180 1.47 -14.12 3.84
C GLU A 180 0.10 -13.49 3.99
N ILE A 181 -0.16 -12.37 3.30
CA ILE A 181 -1.47 -11.70 3.31
C ILE A 181 -2.55 -12.60 2.71
N PHE A 182 -2.25 -13.27 1.60
CA PHE A 182 -3.17 -14.20 0.95
C PHE A 182 -3.51 -15.39 1.84
N ASP A 183 -2.50 -16.01 2.46
CA ASP A 183 -2.69 -17.18 3.31
C ASP A 183 -3.49 -16.84 4.57
N ALA A 184 -3.29 -15.65 5.14
CA ALA A 184 -4.01 -15.19 6.32
C ALA A 184 -5.51 -14.99 6.10
N ALA A 185 -5.96 -14.72 4.86
CA ALA A 185 -7.37 -14.52 4.55
C ALA A 185 -8.14 -15.85 4.56
N PRO A 186 -9.17 -16.05 5.43
CA PRO A 186 -9.91 -17.31 5.54
C PRO A 186 -10.98 -17.47 4.45
N THR A 187 -11.32 -16.42 3.71
CA THR A 187 -12.33 -16.50 2.65
C THR A 187 -12.03 -17.63 1.67
N VAL A 188 -13.07 -18.38 1.28
CA VAL A 188 -12.94 -19.45 0.26
C VAL A 188 -12.96 -18.90 -1.15
N ASP A 189 -13.48 -17.70 -1.34
CA ASP A 189 -13.50 -16.97 -2.62
C ASP A 189 -12.24 -16.12 -2.74
N LYS A 190 -11.10 -16.79 -2.88
CA LYS A 190 -9.82 -16.11 -3.10
C LYS A 190 -8.97 -16.78 -4.16
N GLU A 191 -8.22 -15.97 -4.90
CA GLU A 191 -7.27 -16.42 -5.91
C GLU A 191 -5.95 -15.69 -5.77
N MET A 192 -4.83 -16.41 -5.97
CA MET A 192 -3.52 -15.81 -6.17
C MET A 192 -3.03 -16.08 -7.59
N ALA A 193 -2.77 -15.01 -8.34
CA ALA A 193 -2.17 -15.08 -9.66
C ALA A 193 -0.69 -14.70 -9.58
N VAL A 194 0.20 -15.64 -9.88
CA VAL A 194 1.64 -15.39 -9.99
C VAL A 194 1.99 -15.19 -11.46
N ILE A 195 2.50 -14.01 -11.80
CA ILE A 195 2.88 -13.65 -13.16
C ILE A 195 4.34 -14.06 -13.40
N PRO A 196 4.58 -14.98 -14.37
CA PRO A 196 5.92 -15.50 -14.63
C PRO A 196 6.92 -14.39 -14.96
N VAL A 197 8.14 -14.53 -14.45
CA VAL A 197 9.31 -13.68 -14.60
C VAL A 197 9.14 -12.20 -14.20
N ALA A 198 7.92 -11.75 -13.90
CA ALA A 198 7.67 -10.36 -13.52
C ALA A 198 8.31 -10.02 -12.17
N SER A 199 8.92 -8.84 -12.10
CA SER A 199 9.39 -8.22 -10.86
C SER A 199 8.26 -7.42 -10.18
N HIS A 200 8.54 -6.78 -9.06
CA HIS A 200 7.55 -5.95 -8.36
C HIS A 200 7.08 -4.76 -9.21
N PHE A 201 8.04 -3.99 -9.74
CA PHE A 201 7.72 -2.78 -10.49
C PHE A 201 7.30 -3.04 -11.94
N ASP A 202 7.54 -4.24 -12.48
CA ASP A 202 7.01 -4.63 -13.77
C ASP A 202 5.48 -4.71 -13.75
N MET A 203 4.91 -5.04 -12.58
CA MET A 203 3.46 -5.11 -12.37
C MET A 203 2.79 -3.72 -12.32
N TYR A 204 3.54 -2.62 -12.38
CA TYR A 204 2.98 -1.26 -12.32
C TYR A 204 2.59 -0.73 -13.70
N ASP A 205 3.47 -0.92 -14.69
CA ASP A 205 3.39 -0.19 -15.95
C ASP A 205 3.81 -1.00 -17.20
N LEU A 206 4.39 -2.19 -17.04
CA LEU A 206 4.79 -2.98 -18.19
C LEU A 206 3.63 -3.83 -18.72
N ALA A 207 3.07 -3.40 -19.85
CA ALA A 207 1.88 -3.97 -20.47
C ALA A 207 1.85 -5.52 -20.49
N PRO A 208 2.92 -6.26 -20.89
CA PRO A 208 2.86 -7.70 -20.93
C PRO A 208 2.54 -8.37 -19.59
N PHE A 209 2.96 -7.77 -18.47
CA PHE A 209 2.72 -8.28 -17.14
C PHE A 209 1.41 -7.77 -16.56
N VAL A 210 1.11 -6.49 -16.78
CA VAL A 210 -0.15 -5.86 -16.36
C VAL A 210 -1.33 -6.53 -17.05
N ASP A 211 -1.26 -6.79 -18.36
CA ASP A 211 -2.33 -7.44 -19.12
C ASP A 211 -2.60 -8.86 -18.60
N GLN A 212 -1.57 -9.65 -18.29
CA GLN A 212 -1.74 -10.96 -17.68
C GLN A 212 -2.46 -10.89 -16.33
N GLY A 213 -2.14 -9.88 -15.50
CA GLY A 213 -2.83 -9.62 -14.23
C GLY A 213 -4.31 -9.27 -14.43
N PHE A 214 -4.63 -8.49 -15.48
CA PHE A 214 -6.02 -8.14 -15.82
C PHE A 214 -6.83 -9.32 -16.35
N ASP A 215 -6.24 -10.19 -17.16
CA ASP A 215 -6.91 -11.38 -17.70
C ASP A 215 -7.33 -12.33 -16.58
N LYS A 216 -6.54 -12.45 -15.52
CA LYS A 216 -6.88 -13.24 -14.33
C LYS A 216 -8.08 -12.67 -13.55
N LYS A 217 -8.28 -11.34 -13.55
CA LYS A 217 -9.45 -10.71 -12.91
C LYS A 217 -10.79 -11.12 -13.53
N LYS A 218 -10.83 -11.59 -14.77
CA LYS A 218 -12.06 -12.08 -15.42
C LYS A 218 -12.56 -13.40 -14.83
N CYS A 219 -11.71 -14.15 -14.12
CA CYS A 219 -12.08 -15.44 -13.54
C CYS A 219 -12.90 -15.31 -12.24
N THR A 220 -12.84 -14.17 -11.55
CA THR A 220 -13.55 -13.91 -10.27
C THR A 220 -14.93 -13.27 -10.45
N GLN A 221 -15.39 -13.02 -11.67
CA GLN A 221 -16.72 -12.45 -11.99
C GLN A 221 -17.78 -13.51 -12.31
N ARG A 222 -17.74 -14.68 -11.68
CA ARG A 222 -18.80 -15.70 -11.83
C ARG A 222 -19.73 -15.72 -10.65
#